data_97223da548c700ba6378aa631671e6fb
#
_entry.id   97223da548c700ba6378aa631671e6fb
#
_cell.length_a   1.000
_cell.length_b   1.000
_cell.length_c   1.000
_cell.angle_alpha   90.00
_cell.angle_beta   90.00
_cell.angle_gamma   90.00
#
_symmetry.space_group_name_H-M   'P 1'
#
loop_
_entity.id
_entity.type
_entity.pdbx_description
1 polymer ?
#
loop_
_entity_poly.entity_id
_entity_poly.type
_entity_poly.pdbx_seq_one_letter_code
_entity_poly.pdbx_strand_id
1 'polypeptide(L)'
;AEHLTEMMTQVCGTAATLEDVSSRVPFYIAADSPAIQTLITTYNDVTGENKKPFTMGGGTYARHFPYAVSFGPEHTDIELPEFAGPMHGANEGTPFEKLIEALKIYILALLRLQEIEL
;
A
#
# COMPACT_ATOMS: atom_id res chain seq x y z
N ALA A 1 15.22 -3.43 15.32
CA ALA A 1 16.26 -2.50 14.86
C ALA A 1 17.64 -2.96 15.32
N GLU A 2 17.88 -3.05 16.61
CA GLU A 2 19.20 -3.40 17.19
C GLU A 2 19.79 -4.67 16.56
N HIS A 3 19.03 -5.75 16.49
CA HIS A 3 19.47 -7.00 15.87
C HIS A 3 19.91 -6.85 14.40
N LEU A 4 19.20 -6.06 13.62
CA LEU A 4 19.58 -5.80 12.22
C LEU A 4 20.88 -4.97 12.14
N THR A 5 21.04 -3.99 13.03
CA THR A 5 22.25 -3.20 13.11
C THR A 5 23.46 -4.09 13.49
N GLU A 6 23.30 -4.98 14.45
CA GLU A 6 24.32 -5.96 14.82
C GLU A 6 24.70 -6.88 13.65
N MET A 7 23.72 -7.44 12.96
CA MET A 7 23.96 -8.27 11.76
C MET A 7 24.69 -7.49 10.66
N MET A 8 24.28 -6.27 10.37
CA MET A 8 24.95 -5.43 9.37
C MET A 8 26.40 -5.14 9.78
N THR A 9 26.64 -4.81 11.05
CA THR A 9 27.99 -4.57 11.57
C THR A 9 28.87 -5.82 11.45
N GLN A 10 28.32 -7.00 11.75
CA GLN A 10 29.04 -8.26 11.61
C GLN A 10 29.39 -8.59 10.15
N VAL A 11 28.46 -8.37 9.23
CA VAL A 11 28.68 -8.63 7.80
C VAL A 11 29.66 -7.65 7.19
N CYS A 12 29.58 -6.37 7.54
CA CYS A 12 30.49 -5.35 7.05
C CYS A 12 31.90 -5.46 7.63
N GLY A 13 32.04 -6.00 8.84
CA GLY A 13 33.34 -6.13 9.53
C GLY A 13 34.08 -4.78 9.57
N THR A 14 35.32 -4.75 9.07
CA THR A 14 36.14 -3.54 8.94
C THR A 14 36.03 -2.86 7.58
N ALA A 15 35.25 -3.43 6.63
CA ALA A 15 35.17 -2.94 5.28
C ALA A 15 34.26 -1.68 5.15
N ALA A 16 33.32 -1.49 6.11
CA ALA A 16 32.43 -0.34 6.14
C ALA A 16 32.07 0.02 7.58
N THR A 17 31.78 1.29 7.82
CA THR A 17 31.29 1.80 9.10
C THR A 17 29.84 2.26 8.93
N LEU A 18 28.98 1.87 9.87
CA LEU A 18 27.61 2.37 9.94
C LEU A 18 27.62 3.75 10.60
N GLU A 19 27.40 4.80 9.81
CA GLU A 19 27.44 6.18 10.32
C GLU A 19 26.09 6.64 10.86
N ASP A 20 25.00 6.23 10.20
CA ASP A 20 23.64 6.61 10.60
C ASP A 20 22.67 5.44 10.38
N VAL A 21 21.94 5.07 11.43
CA VAL A 21 20.94 4.01 11.40
C VAL A 21 19.62 4.57 11.89
N SER A 22 18.70 4.78 10.96
CA SER A 22 17.33 5.10 11.33
C SER A 22 16.44 3.86 11.19
N SER A 23 15.67 3.57 12.22
CA SER A 23 14.71 2.48 12.20
C SER A 23 13.33 2.95 12.64
N ARG A 24 12.30 2.32 12.10
CA ARG A 24 10.92 2.60 12.49
C ARG A 24 10.20 1.28 12.75
N VAL A 25 9.30 1.31 13.73
CA VAL A 25 8.44 0.16 14.00
C VAL A 25 7.55 -0.08 12.78
N PRO A 26 7.46 -1.32 12.28
CA PRO A 26 6.53 -1.65 11.20
C PRO A 26 5.10 -1.33 11.61
N PHE A 27 4.34 -0.75 10.68
CA PHE A 27 2.93 -0.52 10.83
C PHE A 27 2.17 -1.71 10.22
N TYR A 28 1.26 -2.29 10.98
CA TYR A 28 0.53 -3.48 10.56
C TYR A 28 -0.90 -3.47 11.08
N ILE A 29 -1.85 -3.71 10.21
CA ILE A 29 -3.25 -4.02 10.54
C ILE A 29 -3.53 -5.43 10.05
N ALA A 30 -4.20 -6.21 10.90
CA ALA A 30 -4.49 -7.60 10.59
C ALA A 30 -5.37 -7.73 9.35
N ALA A 31 -4.97 -8.59 8.41
CA ALA A 31 -5.66 -8.77 7.14
C ALA A 31 -7.11 -9.25 7.30
N ASP A 32 -7.41 -9.95 8.40
CA ASP A 32 -8.74 -10.47 8.74
C ASP A 32 -9.62 -9.47 9.49
N SER A 33 -9.13 -8.24 9.74
CA SER A 33 -9.95 -7.21 10.36
C SER A 33 -11.18 -6.87 9.51
N PRO A 34 -12.33 -6.54 10.12
CA PRO A 34 -13.56 -6.22 9.36
C PRO A 34 -13.36 -5.12 8.32
N ALA A 35 -12.61 -4.08 8.65
CA ALA A 35 -12.33 -2.99 7.73
C ALA A 35 -11.54 -3.45 6.50
N ILE A 36 -10.45 -4.22 6.70
CA ILE A 36 -9.65 -4.75 5.60
C ILE A 36 -10.48 -5.66 4.70
N GLN A 37 -11.27 -6.56 5.31
CA GLN A 37 -12.14 -7.47 4.56
C GLN A 37 -13.21 -6.72 3.77
N THR A 38 -13.81 -5.68 4.33
CA THR A 38 -14.78 -4.83 3.62
C THR A 38 -14.15 -4.12 2.43
N LEU A 39 -12.96 -3.56 2.60
CA LEU A 39 -12.24 -2.86 1.53
C LEU A 39 -11.86 -3.80 0.38
N ILE A 40 -11.24 -4.95 0.68
CA ILE A 40 -10.80 -5.89 -0.36
C ILE A 40 -11.98 -6.55 -1.08
N THR A 41 -13.05 -6.88 -0.35
CA THR A 41 -14.28 -7.41 -0.95
C THR A 41 -14.90 -6.38 -1.88
N THR A 42 -14.96 -5.11 -1.47
CA THR A 42 -15.50 -4.04 -2.31
C THR A 42 -14.68 -3.86 -3.59
N TYR A 43 -13.37 -3.90 -3.50
CA TYR A 43 -12.49 -3.85 -4.66
C TYR A 43 -12.78 -5.03 -5.61
N ASN A 44 -12.79 -6.25 -5.09
CA ASN A 44 -13.02 -7.46 -5.89
C ASN A 44 -14.42 -7.48 -6.54
N ASP A 45 -15.46 -7.02 -5.84
CA ASP A 45 -16.82 -6.94 -6.37
C ASP A 45 -16.93 -5.98 -7.57
N VAL A 46 -16.21 -4.86 -7.54
CA VAL A 46 -16.27 -3.86 -8.61
C VAL A 46 -15.41 -4.25 -9.80
N THR A 47 -14.21 -4.78 -9.54
CA THR A 47 -13.23 -5.11 -10.58
C THR A 47 -13.44 -6.49 -11.19
N GLY A 48 -14.14 -7.39 -10.50
CA GLY A 48 -14.23 -8.81 -10.85
C GLY A 48 -12.96 -9.60 -10.58
N GLU A 49 -11.99 -9.01 -9.87
CA GLU A 49 -10.72 -9.64 -9.51
C GLU A 49 -10.84 -10.46 -8.21
N ASN A 50 -9.77 -11.13 -7.86
CA ASN A 50 -9.66 -11.87 -6.59
C ASN A 50 -8.35 -11.50 -5.88
N LYS A 51 -8.18 -10.21 -5.62
CA LYS A 51 -7.00 -9.68 -4.92
C LYS A 51 -7.10 -9.96 -3.43
N LYS A 52 -5.94 -9.95 -2.79
CA LYS A 52 -5.79 -10.10 -1.34
C LYS A 52 -5.08 -8.89 -0.77
N PRO A 53 -5.30 -8.57 0.52
CA PRO A 53 -4.49 -7.58 1.20
C PRO A 53 -3.00 -7.92 1.08
N PHE A 54 -2.15 -6.92 0.96
CA PHE A 54 -0.71 -7.09 0.88
C PHE A 54 0.01 -6.06 1.75
N THR A 55 1.28 -6.29 1.98
CA THR A 55 2.17 -5.35 2.67
C THR A 55 3.20 -4.82 1.68
N MET A 56 3.65 -3.59 1.89
CA MET A 56 4.67 -2.97 1.06
C MET A 56 5.84 -2.49 1.90
N GLY A 57 7.03 -2.45 1.32
CA GLY A 57 8.25 -1.97 1.98
C GLY A 57 8.31 -0.45 2.14
N GLY A 58 7.49 0.29 1.38
CA GLY A 58 7.38 1.74 1.46
C GLY A 58 6.58 2.21 2.67
N GLY A 59 6.67 3.50 2.95
CA GLY A 59 5.86 4.15 3.99
C GLY A 59 4.76 5.01 3.40
N THR A 60 3.59 5.00 4.03
CA THR A 60 2.46 5.87 3.67
C THR A 60 2.03 6.71 4.86
N TYR A 61 1.15 7.66 4.62
CA TYR A 61 0.56 8.48 5.69
C TYR A 61 -0.23 7.65 6.72
N ALA A 62 -0.73 6.48 6.35
CA ALA A 62 -1.46 5.58 7.26
C ALA A 62 -0.70 5.28 8.55
N ARG A 63 0.62 5.20 8.50
CA ARG A 63 1.48 4.96 9.66
C ARG A 63 1.41 6.02 10.77
N HIS A 64 0.86 7.20 10.48
CA HIS A 64 0.72 8.29 11.45
C HIS A 64 -0.59 8.21 12.24
N PHE A 65 -1.42 7.24 11.94
CA PHE A 65 -2.72 7.03 12.57
C PHE A 65 -2.77 5.64 13.22
N PRO A 66 -3.32 5.48 14.42
CA PRO A 66 -3.31 4.21 15.13
C PRO A 66 -4.13 3.11 14.44
N TYR A 67 -5.16 3.48 13.70
CA TYR A 67 -6.09 2.57 13.03
C TYR A 67 -6.37 3.04 11.60
N ALA A 68 -5.36 2.99 10.75
CA ALA A 68 -5.51 3.40 9.36
C ALA A 68 -4.89 2.35 8.43
N VAL A 69 -5.35 2.32 7.21
CA VAL A 69 -4.77 1.50 6.14
C VAL A 69 -4.66 2.33 4.88
N SER A 70 -3.73 1.97 4.02
CA SER A 70 -3.72 2.50 2.67
C SER A 70 -4.63 1.63 1.81
N PHE A 71 -5.53 2.28 1.11
CA PHE A 71 -6.41 1.65 0.16
C PHE A 71 -6.47 2.48 -1.11
N GLY A 72 -6.23 1.83 -2.23
CA GLY A 72 -6.27 2.48 -3.53
C GLY A 72 -6.46 1.46 -4.64
N PRO A 73 -7.28 1.79 -5.63
CA PRO A 73 -7.60 0.92 -6.76
C PRO A 73 -6.57 1.06 -7.88
N GLU A 74 -5.30 1.10 -7.54
CA GLU A 74 -4.25 1.15 -8.54
C GLU A 74 -4.05 -0.21 -9.21
N HIS A 75 -3.90 -0.18 -10.53
CA HIS A 75 -3.60 -1.35 -11.33
C HIS A 75 -2.16 -1.23 -11.85
N THR A 76 -1.29 -2.11 -11.39
CA THR A 76 0.14 -2.11 -11.76
C THR A 76 0.42 -2.81 -13.09
N ASP A 77 -0.57 -3.49 -13.66
CA ASP A 77 -0.49 -4.34 -14.84
C ASP A 77 -1.19 -3.72 -16.09
N ILE A 78 -1.45 -2.41 -16.04
CA ILE A 78 -2.01 -1.68 -17.18
C ILE A 78 -0.89 -1.31 -18.16
N GLU A 79 -1.09 -1.65 -19.43
CA GLU A 79 -0.27 -1.12 -20.51
C GLU A 79 -0.64 0.34 -20.74
N LEU A 80 0.31 1.23 -20.47
CA LEU A 80 0.17 2.66 -20.71
C LEU A 80 0.63 3.00 -22.14
N PRO A 81 0.05 4.03 -22.76
CA PRO A 81 0.56 4.52 -24.05
C PRO A 81 1.99 5.07 -23.90
N GLU A 82 2.75 5.06 -25.00
CA GLU A 82 4.17 5.42 -25.02
C GLU A 82 4.50 6.80 -24.42
N PHE A 83 3.54 7.75 -24.47
CA PHE A 83 3.71 9.09 -23.89
C PHE A 83 3.50 9.15 -22.38
N ALA A 84 2.91 8.12 -21.77
CA ALA A 84 2.68 8.07 -20.32
C ALA A 84 3.84 7.37 -19.62
N GLY A 85 4.32 8.00 -18.57
CA GLY A 85 5.41 7.49 -17.74
C GLY A 85 4.94 6.59 -16.61
N PRO A 86 5.88 5.85 -16.00
CA PRO A 86 5.59 4.98 -14.87
C PRO A 86 5.30 5.76 -13.60
N MET A 87 4.80 5.07 -12.59
CA MET A 87 4.63 5.59 -11.23
C MET A 87 5.91 6.30 -10.73
N HIS A 88 5.75 7.49 -10.18
CA HIS A 88 6.84 8.37 -9.75
C HIS A 88 7.78 8.84 -10.88
N GLY A 89 7.43 8.63 -12.14
CA GLY A 89 8.17 9.06 -13.30
C GLY A 89 7.65 10.36 -13.91
N ALA A 90 8.40 10.90 -14.88
CA ALA A 90 7.92 12.00 -15.71
C ALA A 90 6.72 11.55 -16.55
N ASN A 91 5.74 12.42 -16.73
CA ASN A 91 4.49 12.12 -17.44
C ASN A 91 3.68 10.94 -16.86
N GLU A 92 3.80 10.70 -15.55
CA GLU A 92 2.97 9.73 -14.88
C GLU A 92 1.49 9.94 -15.22
N GLY A 93 0.81 8.87 -15.57
CA GLY A 93 -0.59 8.93 -16.00
C GLY A 93 -1.34 7.65 -15.68
N THR A 94 -2.67 7.78 -15.69
CA THR A 94 -3.57 6.63 -15.54
C THR A 94 -4.74 6.78 -16.51
N PRO A 95 -5.30 5.69 -17.04
CA PRO A 95 -6.47 5.74 -17.92
C PRO A 95 -7.68 6.35 -17.20
N PHE A 96 -8.43 7.19 -17.91
CA PHE A 96 -9.59 7.87 -17.35
C PHE A 96 -10.67 6.88 -16.85
N GLU A 97 -10.86 5.76 -17.54
CA GLU A 97 -11.77 4.70 -17.16
C GLU A 97 -11.42 4.10 -15.80
N LYS A 98 -10.12 4.03 -15.47
CA LYS A 98 -9.64 3.56 -14.17
C LYS A 98 -9.92 4.57 -13.05
N LEU A 99 -9.92 5.87 -13.36
CA LEU A 99 -10.37 6.88 -12.39
C LEU A 99 -11.86 6.76 -12.09
N ILE A 100 -12.69 6.47 -13.08
CA ILE A 100 -14.13 6.24 -12.87
C ILE A 100 -14.37 4.94 -12.08
N GLU A 101 -13.62 3.89 -12.35
CA GLU A 101 -13.67 2.65 -11.57
C GLU A 101 -13.24 2.91 -10.12
N ALA A 102 -12.15 3.65 -9.91
CA ALA A 102 -11.68 4.08 -8.60
C ALA A 102 -12.76 4.84 -7.82
N LEU A 103 -13.44 5.78 -8.47
CA LEU A 103 -14.53 6.55 -7.84
C LEU A 103 -15.66 5.63 -7.36
N LYS A 104 -16.07 4.65 -8.16
CA LYS A 104 -17.09 3.66 -7.76
C LYS A 104 -16.64 2.85 -6.55
N ILE A 105 -15.38 2.38 -6.55
CA ILE A 105 -14.80 1.62 -5.45
C ILE A 105 -14.82 2.45 -4.17
N TYR A 106 -14.38 3.70 -4.22
CA TYR A 106 -14.35 4.56 -3.03
C TYR A 106 -15.74 4.86 -2.47
N ILE A 107 -16.72 5.16 -3.33
CA ILE A 107 -18.09 5.41 -2.89
C ILE A 107 -18.65 4.16 -2.17
N LEU A 108 -18.52 2.99 -2.78
CA LEU A 108 -19.01 1.74 -2.19
C LEU A 108 -18.26 1.37 -0.92
N ALA A 109 -16.94 1.58 -0.89
CA ALA A 109 -16.13 1.32 0.30
C ALA A 109 -16.58 2.19 1.48
N LEU A 110 -16.79 3.49 1.26
CA LEU A 110 -17.29 4.39 2.30
C LEU A 110 -18.67 3.99 2.82
N LEU A 111 -19.59 3.62 1.93
CA LEU A 111 -20.92 3.18 2.33
C LEU A 111 -20.86 1.87 3.16
N ARG A 112 -20.08 0.89 2.72
CA ARG A 112 -19.95 -0.40 3.41
C ARG A 112 -19.21 -0.29 4.74
N LEU A 113 -18.22 0.61 4.84
CA LEU A 113 -17.51 0.83 6.10
C LEU A 113 -18.40 1.45 7.18
N GLN A 114 -19.46 2.20 6.81
CA GLN A 114 -20.42 2.73 7.77
C GLN A 114 -21.34 1.64 8.37
N GLU A 115 -21.42 0.47 7.75
CA GLU A 115 -22.27 -0.63 8.19
C GLU A 115 -21.57 -1.60 9.14
N ILE A 116 -20.27 -1.42 9.34
CA ILE A 116 -19.48 -2.28 10.24
C ILE A 116 -19.07 -1.53 11.51
N GLU A 117 -18.96 -2.29 12.62
CA GLU A 117 -18.32 -1.80 13.84
C GLU A 117 -16.78 -1.92 13.66
N LEU A 118 -16.09 -0.81 13.86
CA LEU A 118 -14.63 -0.68 13.71
C LEU A 118 -13.91 -0.91 15.05
#